data_6faf6072317297b1abcbf83bcc82e66d
#
_entry.id   6faf6072317297b1abcbf83bcc82e66d
#
_cell.length_a   1.000
_cell.length_b   1.000
_cell.length_c   1.000
_cell.angle_alpha   90.00
_cell.angle_beta   90.00
_cell.angle_gamma   90.00
#
_symmetry.space_group_name_H-M   'P 1'
#
loop_
_entity.id
_entity.type
_entity.pdbx_description
1 polymer ?
#
loop_
_entity_poly.entity_id
_entity_poly.type
_entity_poly.pdbx_seq_one_letter_code
_entity_poly.pdbx_strand_id
1 'polypeptide(L)'
;MLAGQWQDYKISKRSAGDAQALSAELKSLSQNAFQPAGYNSPELILPLLKNLGDADLMTVKYGPDVLLAFPVSSKRLFLKTWETPLTASGLPHLNAELGASALLSFINAQTNPVLFGAIPAHGPFFEILKKQSAHFEIIEIWQRAALRPTGSFDDWLQTNFDQKRRKELKRLRNRLSEQGEMVTEILRQGQDPKPFVDELLLLEAKGWKGTKGTAISANPKLKAALEEACANLHHSKKLRFWSLKLDGKAIASLFAIVEGDQAWLGKIAYDESFAKYSPGVQIILDCTESFFNEPNIKLIDSSAIPNHPMIDRIWRDRIEMVNVFVARATVSRLRFNTIVKLEQQRALWRGRTRDLFYKLKGQHRS
;
A
#
# COMPACT_ATOMS: atom_id res chain seq x y z
N MET A 1 -12.36 31.65 19.62
CA MET A 1 -11.54 32.69 18.96
C MET A 1 -10.55 32.02 18.03
N LEU A 2 -10.88 31.76 16.75
CA LEU A 2 -9.98 31.29 15.68
C LEU A 2 -10.59 31.57 14.28
N ALA A 3 -11.21 32.73 14.12
CA ALA A 3 -11.89 33.10 12.86
C ALA A 3 -10.99 33.86 11.85
N GLY A 4 -9.69 34.02 12.13
CA GLY A 4 -8.82 34.92 11.36
C GLY A 4 -7.69 34.26 10.54
N GLN A 5 -7.49 32.93 10.64
CA GLN A 5 -6.30 32.29 10.03
C GLN A 5 -6.56 31.51 8.73
N TRP A 6 -7.74 31.58 8.15
CA TRP A 6 -8.14 30.74 7.00
C TRP A 6 -7.72 31.28 5.62
N GLN A 7 -7.18 32.49 5.54
CA GLN A 7 -6.96 33.18 4.25
C GLN A 7 -5.67 32.80 3.50
N ASP A 8 -4.74 32.10 4.13
CA ASP A 8 -3.39 31.89 3.54
C ASP A 8 -3.11 30.48 2.98
N TYR A 9 -4.07 29.54 3.07
CA TYR A 9 -3.87 28.20 2.53
C TYR A 9 -4.11 28.17 1.02
N LYS A 10 -3.05 27.83 0.26
CA LYS A 10 -3.13 27.65 -1.19
C LYS A 10 -3.40 26.20 -1.53
N ILE A 11 -4.60 25.89 -2.00
CA ILE A 11 -4.99 24.57 -2.47
C ILE A 11 -4.75 24.50 -3.96
N SER A 12 -4.04 23.47 -4.42
CA SER A 12 -3.71 23.27 -5.82
C SER A 12 -3.90 21.83 -6.23
N LYS A 13 -4.39 21.66 -7.45
CA LYS A 13 -4.44 20.40 -8.16
C LYS A 13 -3.39 20.47 -9.26
N ARG A 14 -2.36 19.62 -9.19
CA ARG A 14 -1.20 19.62 -10.07
C ARG A 14 -1.26 18.45 -11.03
N SER A 15 -0.98 18.72 -12.29
CA SER A 15 -0.78 17.65 -13.28
C SER A 15 0.44 16.77 -12.92
N ALA A 16 0.53 15.61 -13.52
CA ALA A 16 1.66 14.70 -13.34
C ALA A 16 3.03 15.36 -13.64
N GLY A 17 3.10 16.21 -14.65
CA GLY A 17 4.31 16.96 -14.99
C GLY A 17 4.70 17.98 -13.92
N ASP A 18 3.74 18.75 -13.44
CA ASP A 18 3.96 19.78 -12.42
C ASP A 18 4.28 19.18 -11.05
N ALA A 19 3.79 17.96 -10.77
CA ALA A 19 4.04 17.26 -9.51
C ALA A 19 5.54 16.97 -9.28
N GLN A 20 6.32 16.70 -10.35
CA GLN A 20 7.75 16.43 -10.26
C GLN A 20 8.53 17.61 -9.67
N ALA A 21 8.11 18.84 -9.97
CA ALA A 21 8.76 20.06 -9.46
C ALA A 21 8.64 20.22 -7.93
N LEU A 22 7.72 19.46 -7.29
CA LEU A 22 7.50 19.50 -5.84
C LEU A 22 8.26 18.39 -5.08
N SER A 23 9.18 17.68 -5.73
CA SER A 23 9.87 16.53 -5.13
C SER A 23 10.53 16.83 -3.78
N ALA A 24 11.20 17.98 -3.65
CA ALA A 24 11.86 18.38 -2.42
C ALA A 24 10.87 18.68 -1.29
N GLU A 25 9.81 19.44 -1.58
CA GLU A 25 8.76 19.80 -0.61
C GLU A 25 7.97 18.58 -0.17
N LEU A 26 7.70 17.64 -1.08
CA LEU A 26 7.01 16.38 -0.75
C LEU A 26 7.88 15.49 0.14
N LYS A 27 9.20 15.43 -0.09
CA LYS A 27 10.14 14.74 0.80
C LYS A 27 10.17 15.36 2.19
N SER A 28 10.22 16.69 2.26
CA SER A 28 10.14 17.42 3.53
C SER A 28 8.82 17.11 4.26
N LEU A 29 7.67 17.13 3.56
CA LEU A 29 6.38 16.76 4.14
C LEU A 29 6.37 15.31 4.65
N SER A 30 6.90 14.35 3.88
CA SER A 30 6.97 12.94 4.27
C SER A 30 7.77 12.74 5.58
N GLN A 31 8.87 13.48 5.74
CA GLN A 31 9.71 13.44 6.95
C GLN A 31 9.04 14.08 8.18
N ASN A 32 8.18 15.08 7.96
CA ASN A 32 7.47 15.82 9.00
C ASN A 32 5.98 15.45 9.07
N ALA A 33 5.61 14.29 8.55
CA ALA A 33 4.22 13.84 8.54
C ALA A 33 3.76 13.34 9.91
N PHE A 34 2.49 13.53 10.19
CA PHE A 34 1.79 13.10 11.40
C PHE A 34 1.89 11.58 11.62
N GLN A 35 1.88 10.84 10.54
CA GLN A 35 2.06 9.39 10.48
C GLN A 35 2.65 8.99 9.13
N PRO A 36 3.40 7.87 9.09
CA PRO A 36 3.95 7.36 7.85
C PRO A 36 2.85 6.96 6.85
N ALA A 37 3.10 7.20 5.55
CA ALA A 37 2.18 6.92 4.46
C ALA A 37 2.93 6.37 3.23
N GLY A 38 3.57 5.20 3.37
CA GLY A 38 4.53 4.66 2.40
C GLY A 38 4.02 4.57 0.96
N TYR A 39 2.71 4.32 0.76
CA TYR A 39 2.13 4.33 -0.59
C TYR A 39 1.96 5.73 -1.20
N ASN A 40 2.07 6.78 -0.40
CA ASN A 40 2.15 8.17 -0.85
C ASN A 40 3.57 8.75 -0.74
N SER A 41 4.58 7.91 -0.45
CA SER A 41 5.98 8.31 -0.51
C SER A 41 6.31 8.97 -1.86
N PRO A 42 6.97 10.12 -1.87
CA PRO A 42 7.34 10.81 -3.12
C PRO A 42 8.11 9.92 -4.09
N GLU A 43 8.96 9.03 -3.57
CA GLU A 43 9.74 8.08 -4.33
C GLU A 43 8.90 7.08 -5.11
N LEU A 44 7.70 6.75 -4.63
CA LEU A 44 6.73 5.88 -5.31
C LEU A 44 5.75 6.67 -6.16
N ILE A 45 5.16 7.72 -5.57
CA ILE A 45 4.00 8.37 -6.19
C ILE A 45 4.34 9.24 -7.39
N LEU A 46 5.53 9.90 -7.38
CA LEU A 46 5.96 10.72 -8.50
C LEU A 46 6.22 9.89 -9.76
N PRO A 47 6.95 8.77 -9.73
CA PRO A 47 7.07 7.86 -10.88
C PRO A 47 5.72 7.34 -11.38
N LEU A 48 4.80 7.00 -10.48
CA LEU A 48 3.45 6.55 -10.86
C LEU A 48 2.68 7.63 -11.59
N LEU A 49 2.62 8.86 -11.06
CA LEU A 49 1.96 10.01 -11.70
C LEU A 49 2.56 10.29 -13.07
N LYS A 50 3.90 10.35 -13.17
CA LYS A 50 4.64 10.62 -14.39
C LYS A 50 4.33 9.61 -15.50
N ASN A 51 4.38 8.33 -15.18
CA ASN A 51 4.28 7.27 -16.19
C ASN A 51 2.81 6.93 -16.54
N LEU A 52 1.87 6.96 -15.57
CA LEU A 52 0.47 6.61 -15.80
C LEU A 52 -0.35 7.80 -16.30
N GLY A 53 -0.17 8.99 -15.73
CA GLY A 53 -0.79 10.24 -16.21
C GLY A 53 -2.31 10.32 -16.07
N ASP A 54 -2.92 9.44 -15.24
CA ASP A 54 -4.38 9.33 -15.09
C ASP A 54 -4.90 9.88 -13.73
N ALA A 55 -4.03 10.59 -13.02
CA ALA A 55 -4.34 11.27 -11.76
C ALA A 55 -3.57 12.58 -11.63
N ASP A 56 -4.04 13.42 -10.72
CA ASP A 56 -3.38 14.67 -10.35
C ASP A 56 -2.93 14.63 -8.90
N LEU A 57 -1.91 15.42 -8.56
CA LEU A 57 -1.47 15.60 -7.17
C LEU A 57 -2.27 16.76 -6.55
N MET A 58 -3.02 16.47 -5.50
CA MET A 58 -3.64 17.48 -4.64
C MET A 58 -2.62 17.94 -3.60
N THR A 59 -2.48 19.25 -3.44
CA THR A 59 -1.61 19.85 -2.42
C THR A 59 -2.29 20.99 -1.69
N VAL A 60 -1.98 21.14 -0.42
CA VAL A 60 -2.29 22.33 0.38
C VAL A 60 -0.98 22.90 0.90
N LYS A 61 -0.74 24.17 0.60
CA LYS A 61 0.45 24.92 1.03
C LYS A 61 0.08 26.05 1.98
N TYR A 62 1.02 26.34 2.89
CA TYR A 62 1.03 27.58 3.67
C TYR A 62 2.42 28.21 3.52
N GLY A 63 2.48 29.41 2.93
CA GLY A 63 3.76 29.98 2.50
C GLY A 63 4.48 29.04 1.51
N PRO A 64 5.76 28.71 1.76
CA PRO A 64 6.52 27.77 0.92
C PRO A 64 6.19 26.31 1.20
N ASP A 65 5.62 25.97 2.37
CA ASP A 65 5.54 24.61 2.87
C ASP A 65 4.31 23.87 2.34
N VAL A 66 4.50 22.62 1.92
CA VAL A 66 3.41 21.69 1.63
C VAL A 66 3.00 21.02 2.93
N LEU A 67 1.72 21.14 3.28
CA LEU A 67 1.16 20.65 4.54
C LEU A 67 0.27 19.39 4.37
N LEU A 68 -0.25 19.21 3.17
CA LEU A 68 -1.05 18.05 2.78
C LEU A 68 -0.74 17.73 1.32
N ALA A 69 -0.48 16.45 1.01
CA ALA A 69 -0.28 15.99 -0.36
C ALA A 69 -0.78 14.56 -0.54
N PHE A 70 -1.50 14.31 -1.63
CA PHE A 70 -1.93 12.98 -2.06
C PHE A 70 -2.43 13.01 -3.51
N PRO A 71 -2.29 11.90 -4.26
CA PRO A 71 -2.82 11.80 -5.61
C PRO A 71 -4.33 11.56 -5.60
N VAL A 72 -5.02 12.15 -6.57
CA VAL A 72 -6.48 12.10 -6.69
C VAL A 72 -6.92 11.75 -8.10
N SER A 73 -8.03 11.01 -8.19
CA SER A 73 -8.82 10.82 -9.41
C SER A 73 -10.12 11.59 -9.31
N SER A 74 -10.44 12.40 -10.30
CA SER A 74 -11.74 13.08 -10.39
C SER A 74 -12.79 12.12 -10.95
N LYS A 75 -13.86 11.92 -10.19
CA LYS A 75 -15.07 11.23 -10.64
C LYS A 75 -16.17 12.26 -10.87
N ARG A 76 -17.19 11.90 -11.65
CA ARG A 76 -18.29 12.83 -11.98
C ARG A 76 -18.95 13.46 -10.75
N LEU A 77 -19.09 12.70 -9.65
CA LEU A 77 -19.87 13.11 -8.48
C LEU A 77 -19.00 13.40 -7.24
N PHE A 78 -17.75 12.95 -7.23
CA PHE A 78 -16.85 13.07 -6.07
C PHE A 78 -15.38 13.01 -6.51
N LEU A 79 -14.51 13.43 -5.62
CA LEU A 79 -13.07 13.26 -5.71
C LEU A 79 -12.69 11.97 -4.97
N LYS A 80 -11.72 11.20 -5.48
CA LYS A 80 -11.25 9.97 -4.82
C LYS A 80 -9.73 9.98 -4.72
N THR A 81 -9.18 9.50 -3.60
CA THR A 81 -7.75 9.14 -3.53
C THR A 81 -7.42 8.13 -4.64
N TRP A 82 -6.29 8.35 -5.31
CA TRP A 82 -5.94 7.54 -6.46
C TRP A 82 -5.49 6.13 -6.07
N GLU A 83 -5.93 5.15 -6.79
CA GLU A 83 -5.61 3.74 -6.62
C GLU A 83 -4.97 3.19 -7.88
N THR A 84 -3.89 2.45 -7.73
CA THR A 84 -3.19 1.74 -8.81
C THR A 84 -2.89 0.31 -8.39
N PRO A 85 -2.49 -0.58 -9.31
CA PRO A 85 -2.01 -1.90 -8.93
C PRO A 85 -0.79 -1.91 -8.00
N LEU A 86 -0.09 -0.77 -7.86
CA LEU A 86 1.10 -0.62 -7.00
C LEU A 86 0.82 0.14 -5.70
N THR A 87 -0.43 0.58 -5.46
CA THR A 87 -0.82 1.30 -4.24
C THR A 87 -1.94 0.55 -3.52
N ALA A 88 -1.81 0.34 -2.22
CA ALA A 88 -2.80 -0.37 -1.41
C ALA A 88 -3.40 0.50 -0.29
N SER A 89 -3.07 1.78 -0.26
CA SER A 89 -3.63 2.75 0.70
C SER A 89 -3.66 4.14 0.07
N GLY A 90 -4.75 4.85 0.31
CA GLY A 90 -4.93 6.26 -0.05
C GLY A 90 -4.65 7.21 1.11
N LEU A 91 -3.93 6.76 2.15
CA LEU A 91 -3.54 7.58 3.29
C LEU A 91 -2.62 8.72 2.83
N PRO A 92 -2.99 10.01 2.97
CA PRO A 92 -2.15 11.13 2.56
C PRO A 92 -1.02 11.40 3.54
N HIS A 93 0.04 12.07 3.07
CA HIS A 93 0.95 12.77 3.97
C HIS A 93 0.28 14.04 4.51
N LEU A 94 0.31 14.19 5.81
CA LEU A 94 -0.27 15.31 6.54
C LEU A 94 0.77 15.83 7.54
N ASN A 95 1.10 17.13 7.45
CA ASN A 95 2.07 17.77 8.35
C ASN A 95 1.65 17.63 9.82
N ALA A 96 2.62 17.36 10.71
CA ALA A 96 2.35 17.09 12.12
C ALA A 96 1.76 18.27 12.89
N GLU A 97 2.12 19.50 12.53
CA GLU A 97 1.72 20.70 13.26
C GLU A 97 0.47 21.37 12.67
N LEU A 98 0.49 21.65 11.37
CA LEU A 98 -0.54 22.43 10.67
C LEU A 98 -1.47 21.56 9.80
N GLY A 99 -1.23 20.26 9.74
CA GLY A 99 -1.96 19.37 8.84
C GLY A 99 -3.46 19.32 9.13
N ALA A 100 -3.89 19.37 10.39
CA ALA A 100 -5.33 19.37 10.72
C ALA A 100 -6.05 20.57 10.08
N SER A 101 -5.45 21.76 10.13
CA SER A 101 -5.99 22.98 9.52
C SER A 101 -5.91 22.91 7.99
N ALA A 102 -4.84 22.34 7.44
CA ALA A 102 -4.69 22.13 6.01
C ALA A 102 -5.76 21.16 5.46
N LEU A 103 -6.04 20.06 6.18
CA LEU A 103 -7.08 19.11 5.81
C LEU A 103 -8.48 19.75 5.85
N LEU A 104 -8.78 20.53 6.88
CA LEU A 104 -10.05 21.25 6.97
C LEU A 104 -10.19 22.27 5.84
N SER A 105 -9.14 23.02 5.52
CA SER A 105 -9.13 23.97 4.40
C SER A 105 -9.36 23.25 3.07
N PHE A 106 -8.70 22.09 2.88
CA PHE A 106 -8.93 21.24 1.71
C PHE A 106 -10.39 20.81 1.61
N ILE A 107 -10.98 20.23 2.67
CA ILE A 107 -12.38 19.76 2.68
C ILE A 107 -13.35 20.92 2.37
N ASN A 108 -13.14 22.09 2.98
CA ASN A 108 -13.98 23.25 2.78
C ASN A 108 -13.90 23.86 1.38
N ALA A 109 -12.80 23.68 0.69
CA ALA A 109 -12.66 24.11 -0.69
C ALA A 109 -13.35 23.18 -1.70
N GLN A 110 -13.69 21.93 -1.32
CA GLN A 110 -14.30 20.99 -2.26
C GLN A 110 -15.79 21.25 -2.41
N THR A 111 -16.28 21.32 -3.66
CA THR A 111 -17.71 21.41 -3.98
C THR A 111 -18.40 20.04 -4.00
N ASN A 112 -17.62 18.98 -4.13
CA ASN A 112 -18.06 17.59 -4.16
C ASN A 112 -17.52 16.83 -2.92
N PRO A 113 -18.19 15.74 -2.50
CA PRO A 113 -17.63 14.84 -1.51
C PRO A 113 -16.26 14.28 -1.93
N VAL A 114 -15.45 13.91 -0.95
CA VAL A 114 -14.15 13.27 -1.15
C VAL A 114 -14.20 11.87 -0.56
N LEU A 115 -13.77 10.87 -1.34
CA LEU A 115 -13.60 9.49 -0.91
C LEU A 115 -12.12 9.24 -0.61
N PHE A 116 -11.80 9.01 0.66
CA PHE A 116 -10.51 8.46 1.07
C PHE A 116 -10.62 6.93 1.08
N GLY A 117 -9.88 6.28 0.18
CA GLY A 117 -9.89 4.83 0.01
C GLY A 117 -8.77 4.15 0.77
N ALA A 118 -9.07 2.99 1.36
CA ALA A 118 -8.11 2.12 2.04
C ALA A 118 -7.21 2.86 3.04
N ILE A 119 -7.81 3.63 3.95
CA ILE A 119 -7.08 4.27 5.06
C ILE A 119 -7.26 3.44 6.34
N PRO A 120 -6.28 3.42 7.27
CA PRO A 120 -6.46 2.80 8.58
C PRO A 120 -7.63 3.43 9.34
N ALA A 121 -8.50 2.59 9.94
CA ALA A 121 -9.66 3.01 10.73
C ALA A 121 -9.29 3.61 12.09
N HIS A 122 -8.02 3.49 12.45
CA HIS A 122 -7.46 4.04 13.68
C HIS A 122 -6.18 4.80 13.35
N GLY A 123 -5.88 5.78 14.16
CA GLY A 123 -4.69 6.60 14.02
C GLY A 123 -5.01 8.08 13.76
N PRO A 124 -3.97 8.91 13.80
CA PRO A 124 -4.14 10.37 13.86
C PRO A 124 -4.91 10.94 12.67
N PHE A 125 -4.63 10.49 11.46
CA PHE A 125 -5.31 10.99 10.25
C PHE A 125 -6.82 10.72 10.29
N PHE A 126 -7.23 9.50 10.66
CA PHE A 126 -8.65 9.13 10.73
C PHE A 126 -9.40 9.97 11.76
N GLU A 127 -8.82 10.19 12.95
CA GLU A 127 -9.43 10.99 13.99
C GLU A 127 -9.56 12.47 13.58
N ILE A 128 -8.52 13.04 12.95
CA ILE A 128 -8.57 14.39 12.40
C ILE A 128 -9.65 14.48 11.32
N LEU A 129 -9.69 13.52 10.38
CA LEU A 129 -10.66 13.48 9.28
C LEU A 129 -12.09 13.45 9.82
N LYS A 130 -12.36 12.61 10.80
CA LYS A 130 -13.67 12.49 11.47
C LYS A 130 -14.07 13.78 12.17
N LYS A 131 -13.14 14.40 12.90
CA LYS A 131 -13.38 15.63 13.64
C LYS A 131 -13.59 16.86 12.74
N GLN A 132 -12.88 16.91 11.60
CA GLN A 132 -12.88 18.09 10.73
C GLN A 132 -13.99 18.05 9.65
N SER A 133 -14.65 16.92 9.45
CA SER A 133 -15.64 16.79 8.39
C SER A 133 -17.06 17.06 8.91
N ALA A 134 -17.82 17.92 8.21
CA ALA A 134 -19.22 18.17 8.52
C ALA A 134 -20.13 16.99 8.15
N HIS A 135 -19.77 16.29 7.06
CA HIS A 135 -20.37 15.01 6.68
C HIS A 135 -19.27 13.96 6.65
N PHE A 136 -19.49 12.85 7.32
CA PHE A 136 -18.56 11.74 7.45
C PHE A 136 -19.34 10.42 7.39
N GLU A 137 -18.95 9.51 6.50
CA GLU A 137 -19.62 8.22 6.35
C GLU A 137 -18.63 7.14 5.93
N ILE A 138 -18.56 6.07 6.71
CA ILE A 138 -17.77 4.89 6.36
C ILE A 138 -18.61 4.02 5.44
N ILE A 139 -18.09 3.71 4.23
CA ILE A 139 -18.83 2.92 3.25
C ILE A 139 -18.38 1.46 3.18
N GLU A 140 -17.19 1.16 3.68
CA GLU A 140 -16.65 -0.19 3.70
C GLU A 140 -15.65 -0.31 4.85
N ILE A 141 -15.67 -1.44 5.56
CA ILE A 141 -14.74 -1.79 6.64
C ILE A 141 -14.21 -3.19 6.35
N TRP A 142 -12.91 -3.39 6.50
CA TRP A 142 -12.30 -4.72 6.41
C TRP A 142 -11.01 -4.78 7.23
N GLN A 143 -10.56 -6.01 7.46
CA GLN A 143 -9.28 -6.26 8.11
C GLN A 143 -8.27 -6.80 7.11
N ARG A 144 -7.00 -6.45 7.29
CA ARG A 144 -5.87 -7.05 6.59
C ARG A 144 -4.82 -7.52 7.59
N ALA A 145 -4.08 -8.56 7.19
CA ALA A 145 -3.01 -9.10 8.00
C ALA A 145 -1.90 -8.07 8.23
N ALA A 146 -1.34 -8.09 9.41
CA ALA A 146 -0.22 -7.27 9.82
C ALA A 146 0.77 -8.07 10.66
N LEU A 147 1.97 -7.53 10.82
CA LEU A 147 2.98 -8.02 11.73
C LEU A 147 3.45 -6.88 12.65
N ARG A 148 3.47 -7.14 13.96
CA ARG A 148 4.11 -6.27 14.95
C ARG A 148 5.28 -7.05 15.55
N PRO A 149 6.52 -6.87 15.06
CA PRO A 149 7.66 -7.62 15.54
C PRO A 149 7.99 -7.18 16.97
N THR A 150 7.80 -8.11 17.90
CA THR A 150 8.14 -7.95 19.33
C THR A 150 8.83 -9.21 19.83
N GLY A 151 9.91 -9.05 20.58
CA GLY A 151 10.72 -10.19 21.03
C GLY A 151 11.58 -10.77 19.91
N SER A 152 11.76 -12.09 19.90
CA SER A 152 12.54 -12.80 18.88
C SER A 152 11.65 -13.43 17.81
N PHE A 153 12.23 -13.66 16.62
CA PHE A 153 11.54 -14.40 15.56
C PHE A 153 11.19 -15.85 15.99
N ASP A 154 12.07 -16.50 16.74
CA ASP A 154 11.83 -17.86 17.23
C ASP A 154 10.64 -17.91 18.20
N ASP A 155 10.54 -16.97 19.14
CA ASP A 155 9.39 -16.86 20.06
C ASP A 155 8.10 -16.58 19.28
N TRP A 156 8.16 -15.70 18.29
CA TRP A 156 7.04 -15.44 17.41
C TRP A 156 6.60 -16.70 16.65
N LEU A 157 7.54 -17.48 16.08
CA LEU A 157 7.24 -18.75 15.42
C LEU A 157 6.54 -19.73 16.36
N GLN A 158 7.01 -19.84 17.61
CA GLN A 158 6.45 -20.74 18.61
C GLN A 158 5.03 -20.33 19.02
N THR A 159 4.79 -19.05 19.20
CA THR A 159 3.47 -18.51 19.60
C THR A 159 2.48 -18.50 18.43
N ASN A 160 2.97 -18.21 17.23
CA ASN A 160 2.12 -18.01 16.07
C ASN A 160 1.70 -19.31 15.36
N PHE A 161 2.51 -20.38 15.49
CA PHE A 161 2.25 -21.69 14.87
C PHE A 161 2.33 -22.83 15.88
N ASP A 162 1.40 -23.78 15.77
CA ASP A 162 1.51 -25.04 16.50
C ASP A 162 2.71 -25.88 16.02
N GLN A 163 3.06 -26.90 16.80
CA GLN A 163 4.21 -27.77 16.49
C GLN A 163 4.07 -28.50 15.16
N LYS A 164 2.86 -28.92 14.80
CA LYS A 164 2.57 -29.60 13.51
C LYS A 164 2.87 -28.66 12.34
N ARG A 165 2.39 -27.40 12.42
CA ARG A 165 2.61 -26.42 11.37
C ARG A 165 4.08 -26.03 11.24
N ARG A 166 4.80 -25.84 12.36
CA ARG A 166 6.25 -25.58 12.33
C ARG A 166 7.04 -26.69 11.69
N LYS A 167 6.73 -27.95 12.05
CA LYS A 167 7.36 -29.15 11.41
C LYS A 167 7.06 -29.18 9.92
N GLU A 168 5.84 -28.86 9.50
CA GLU A 168 5.46 -28.84 8.08
C GLU A 168 6.22 -27.74 7.30
N LEU A 169 6.30 -26.52 7.83
CA LEU A 169 7.06 -25.43 7.21
C LEU A 169 8.54 -25.80 7.04
N LYS A 170 9.16 -26.37 8.09
CA LYS A 170 10.55 -26.86 8.04
C LYS A 170 10.70 -27.99 7.01
N ARG A 171 9.76 -28.94 6.97
CA ARG A 171 9.76 -30.04 6.00
C ARG A 171 9.69 -29.54 4.56
N LEU A 172 8.82 -28.55 4.29
CA LEU A 172 8.69 -27.95 2.95
C LEU A 172 9.97 -27.23 2.53
N ARG A 173 10.61 -26.50 3.47
CA ARG A 173 11.88 -25.82 3.23
C ARG A 173 13.00 -26.82 2.91
N ASN A 174 13.14 -27.89 3.71
CA ASN A 174 14.14 -28.92 3.47
C ASN A 174 13.93 -29.62 2.12
N ARG A 175 12.68 -29.98 1.78
CA ARG A 175 12.38 -30.58 0.48
C ARG A 175 12.64 -29.64 -0.70
N LEU A 176 12.53 -28.34 -0.50
CA LEU A 176 12.89 -27.36 -1.52
C LEU A 176 14.42 -27.29 -1.66
N SER A 177 15.18 -27.32 -0.56
CA SER A 177 16.65 -27.33 -0.60
C SER A 177 17.24 -28.65 -1.15
N GLU A 178 16.50 -29.77 -1.12
CA GLU A 178 16.88 -31.03 -1.80
C GLU A 178 16.82 -30.93 -3.33
N GLN A 179 16.18 -29.89 -3.87
CA GLN A 179 16.07 -29.70 -5.33
C GLN A 179 17.26 -28.90 -5.92
N GLY A 180 18.12 -28.32 -5.08
CA GLY A 180 19.26 -27.52 -5.50
C GLY A 180 19.77 -26.60 -4.40
N GLU A 181 20.78 -25.81 -4.69
CA GLU A 181 21.30 -24.79 -3.77
C GLU A 181 20.26 -23.68 -3.55
N MET A 182 19.71 -23.62 -2.33
CA MET A 182 18.69 -22.66 -1.96
C MET A 182 19.27 -21.50 -1.16
N VAL A 183 19.11 -20.26 -1.65
CA VAL A 183 19.58 -19.03 -1.01
C VAL A 183 18.50 -17.97 -1.07
N THR A 184 18.30 -17.23 0.03
CA THR A 184 17.53 -15.99 0.03
C THR A 184 18.47 -14.81 -0.07
N GLU A 185 18.48 -14.13 -1.21
CA GLU A 185 19.21 -12.88 -1.39
C GLU A 185 18.37 -11.71 -0.88
N ILE A 186 19.02 -10.79 -0.19
CA ILE A 186 18.42 -9.54 0.31
C ILE A 186 19.15 -8.39 -0.34
N LEU A 187 18.41 -7.46 -0.95
CA LEU A 187 18.95 -6.25 -1.57
C LEU A 187 19.69 -5.40 -0.51
N ARG A 188 20.98 -5.20 -0.73
CA ARG A 188 21.85 -4.41 0.15
C ARG A 188 21.95 -2.98 -0.32
N GLN A 189 22.16 -2.05 0.61
CA GLN A 189 22.40 -0.65 0.27
C GLN A 189 23.62 -0.51 -0.67
N GLY A 190 23.46 0.28 -1.73
CA GLY A 190 24.49 0.46 -2.76
C GLY A 190 24.50 -0.60 -3.87
N GLN A 191 23.72 -1.67 -3.74
CA GLN A 191 23.52 -2.66 -4.81
C GLN A 191 22.47 -2.13 -5.79
N ASP A 192 22.57 -2.47 -7.08
CA ASP A 192 21.53 -2.14 -8.07
C ASP A 192 20.25 -2.92 -7.79
N PRO A 193 19.10 -2.26 -7.57
CA PRO A 193 17.82 -2.94 -7.36
C PRO A 193 17.24 -3.56 -8.64
N LYS A 194 17.72 -3.18 -9.83
CA LYS A 194 17.15 -3.59 -11.11
C LYS A 194 17.08 -5.10 -11.29
N PRO A 195 18.11 -5.93 -10.98
CA PRO A 195 18.02 -7.38 -11.10
C PRO A 195 16.88 -7.98 -10.26
N PHE A 196 16.65 -7.48 -9.04
CA PHE A 196 15.55 -7.93 -8.17
C PHE A 196 14.17 -7.58 -8.75
N VAL A 197 14.04 -6.38 -9.34
CA VAL A 197 12.80 -5.96 -10.01
C VAL A 197 12.54 -6.81 -11.25
N ASP A 198 13.57 -7.09 -12.05
CA ASP A 198 13.46 -7.93 -13.25
C ASP A 198 13.02 -9.38 -12.88
N GLU A 199 13.59 -9.97 -11.81
CA GLU A 199 13.18 -11.27 -11.26
C GLU A 199 11.72 -11.28 -10.82
N LEU A 200 11.27 -10.26 -10.10
CA LEU A 200 9.86 -10.12 -9.67
C LEU A 200 8.92 -10.05 -10.88
N LEU A 201 9.24 -9.21 -11.87
CA LEU A 201 8.43 -9.04 -13.07
C LEU A 201 8.38 -10.34 -13.91
N LEU A 202 9.49 -11.06 -14.00
CA LEU A 202 9.56 -12.35 -14.70
C LEU A 202 8.68 -13.40 -14.01
N LEU A 203 8.76 -13.53 -12.69
CA LEU A 203 7.95 -14.45 -11.91
C LEU A 203 6.45 -14.11 -12.00
N GLU A 204 6.09 -12.82 -11.92
CA GLU A 204 4.70 -12.40 -12.05
C GLU A 204 4.13 -12.69 -13.45
N ALA A 205 4.96 -12.51 -14.50
CA ALA A 205 4.58 -12.79 -15.88
C ALA A 205 4.40 -14.29 -16.15
N LYS A 206 5.19 -15.17 -15.52
CA LYS A 206 5.06 -16.63 -15.65
C LYS A 206 3.85 -17.19 -14.91
N GLY A 207 3.41 -16.53 -13.83
CA GLY A 207 2.29 -16.98 -13.01
C GLY A 207 0.91 -16.69 -13.64
N TRP A 208 -0.14 -17.00 -12.88
CA TRP A 208 -1.54 -16.81 -13.28
C TRP A 208 -1.90 -15.39 -13.75
N LYS A 209 -1.16 -14.37 -13.30
CA LYS A 209 -1.37 -12.98 -13.73
C LYS A 209 -0.91 -12.75 -15.17
N GLY A 210 0.17 -13.40 -15.57
CA GLY A 210 0.63 -13.36 -16.96
C GLY A 210 -0.38 -13.97 -17.91
N THR A 211 -0.91 -15.16 -17.57
CA THR A 211 -1.96 -15.85 -18.38
C THR A 211 -3.25 -15.02 -18.47
N LYS A 212 -3.53 -14.12 -17.52
CA LYS A 212 -4.70 -13.23 -17.52
C LYS A 212 -4.42 -11.84 -18.12
N GLY A 213 -3.20 -11.55 -18.54
CA GLY A 213 -2.81 -10.23 -19.03
C GLY A 213 -2.81 -9.13 -17.96
N THR A 214 -2.78 -9.49 -16.66
CA THR A 214 -2.82 -8.55 -15.53
C THR A 214 -1.46 -8.39 -14.84
N ALA A 215 -0.41 -9.02 -15.37
CA ALA A 215 0.96 -8.82 -14.90
C ALA A 215 1.41 -7.36 -15.13
N ILE A 216 2.23 -6.83 -14.24
CA ILE A 216 2.78 -5.46 -14.35
C ILE A 216 3.53 -5.30 -15.67
N SER A 217 4.29 -6.32 -16.10
CA SER A 217 5.05 -6.32 -17.36
C SER A 217 4.17 -6.23 -18.61
N ALA A 218 2.88 -6.57 -18.52
CA ALA A 218 1.92 -6.42 -19.64
C ALA A 218 1.53 -4.94 -19.88
N ASN A 219 1.82 -4.04 -18.94
CA ASN A 219 1.61 -2.59 -19.08
C ASN A 219 2.97 -1.87 -19.01
N PRO A 220 3.53 -1.41 -20.15
CA PRO A 220 4.83 -0.76 -20.20
C PRO A 220 4.95 0.47 -19.28
N LYS A 221 3.87 1.25 -19.15
CA LYS A 221 3.83 2.42 -18.27
C LYS A 221 3.95 2.03 -16.80
N LEU A 222 3.23 0.98 -16.39
CA LEU A 222 3.25 0.49 -15.01
C LEU A 222 4.59 -0.17 -14.68
N LYS A 223 5.19 -0.89 -15.64
CA LYS A 223 6.54 -1.44 -15.53
C LYS A 223 7.58 -0.33 -15.32
N ALA A 224 7.59 0.67 -16.18
CA ALA A 224 8.51 1.81 -16.06
C ALA A 224 8.34 2.56 -14.73
N ALA A 225 7.09 2.74 -14.28
CA ALA A 225 6.80 3.35 -12.99
C ALA A 225 7.36 2.54 -11.82
N LEU A 226 7.23 1.20 -11.83
CA LEU A 226 7.79 0.33 -10.80
C LEU A 226 9.31 0.36 -10.78
N GLU A 227 9.96 0.27 -11.94
CA GLU A 227 11.42 0.31 -12.06
C GLU A 227 11.98 1.62 -11.51
N GLU A 228 11.42 2.77 -11.92
CA GLU A 228 11.80 4.08 -11.43
C GLU A 228 11.52 4.26 -9.92
N ALA A 229 10.37 3.79 -9.44
CA ALA A 229 10.00 3.85 -8.03
C ALA A 229 10.95 3.02 -7.16
N CYS A 230 11.28 1.79 -7.57
CA CYS A 230 12.22 0.94 -6.83
C CYS A 230 13.62 1.57 -6.76
N ALA A 231 14.10 2.16 -7.84
CA ALA A 231 15.38 2.88 -7.83
C ALA A 231 15.37 4.07 -6.85
N ASN A 232 14.32 4.90 -6.89
CA ASN A 232 14.15 6.05 -6.00
C ASN A 232 14.01 5.64 -4.52
N LEU A 233 13.18 4.63 -4.23
CA LEU A 233 12.99 4.08 -2.89
C LEU A 233 14.29 3.49 -2.35
N HIS A 234 15.06 2.80 -3.18
CA HIS A 234 16.36 2.24 -2.80
C HIS A 234 17.37 3.35 -2.48
N HIS A 235 17.48 4.35 -3.34
CA HIS A 235 18.32 5.53 -3.11
C HIS A 235 17.99 6.22 -1.77
N SER A 236 16.70 6.32 -1.44
CA SER A 236 16.19 6.91 -0.18
C SER A 236 16.20 5.93 1.01
N LYS A 237 16.78 4.73 0.87
CA LYS A 237 16.84 3.67 1.89
C LYS A 237 15.47 3.16 2.36
N LYS A 238 14.43 3.38 1.58
CA LYS A 238 13.04 3.01 1.87
C LYS A 238 12.64 1.67 1.23
N LEU A 239 13.47 1.04 0.39
CA LEU A 239 13.19 -0.26 -0.23
C LEU A 239 13.81 -1.40 0.58
N ARG A 240 13.03 -2.46 0.78
CA ARG A 240 13.51 -3.79 1.16
C ARG A 240 13.10 -4.77 0.08
N PHE A 241 14.02 -5.66 -0.32
CA PHE A 241 13.74 -6.62 -1.39
C PHE A 241 14.37 -7.97 -1.07
N TRP A 242 13.62 -9.04 -1.25
CA TRP A 242 14.03 -10.42 -1.03
C TRP A 242 13.82 -11.21 -2.31
N SER A 243 14.79 -12.07 -2.65
CA SER A 243 14.71 -13.03 -3.75
C SER A 243 15.12 -14.41 -3.23
N LEU A 244 14.17 -15.35 -3.18
CA LEU A 244 14.45 -16.76 -2.89
C LEU A 244 14.88 -17.43 -4.18
N LYS A 245 16.12 -17.94 -4.20
CA LYS A 245 16.75 -18.55 -5.37
C LYS A 245 17.01 -20.05 -5.15
N LEU A 246 16.94 -20.79 -6.24
CA LEU A 246 17.33 -22.18 -6.32
C LEU A 246 18.29 -22.32 -7.52
N ASP A 247 19.53 -22.80 -7.28
CA ASP A 247 20.60 -22.85 -8.28
C ASP A 247 20.78 -21.52 -9.04
N GLY A 248 20.78 -20.41 -8.27
CA GLY A 248 20.93 -19.04 -8.79
C GLY A 248 19.71 -18.46 -9.50
N LYS A 249 18.61 -19.22 -9.68
CA LYS A 249 17.37 -18.74 -10.32
C LYS A 249 16.32 -18.36 -9.28
N ALA A 250 15.73 -17.16 -9.42
CA ALA A 250 14.65 -16.73 -8.56
C ALA A 250 13.42 -17.62 -8.71
N ILE A 251 12.91 -18.15 -7.59
CA ILE A 251 11.68 -18.93 -7.50
C ILE A 251 10.60 -18.24 -6.68
N ALA A 252 10.95 -17.24 -5.86
CA ALA A 252 10.02 -16.30 -5.27
C ALA A 252 10.71 -14.95 -5.08
N SER A 253 9.93 -13.88 -5.17
CA SER A 253 10.42 -12.51 -5.04
C SER A 253 9.38 -11.64 -4.34
N LEU A 254 9.85 -10.73 -3.48
CA LEU A 254 9.01 -9.87 -2.63
C LEU A 254 9.74 -8.55 -2.36
N PHE A 255 9.01 -7.44 -2.37
CA PHE A 255 9.54 -6.18 -1.85
C PHE A 255 8.63 -5.55 -0.81
N ALA A 256 9.19 -4.67 0.02
CA ALA A 256 8.47 -3.82 0.94
C ALA A 256 8.97 -2.37 0.86
N ILE A 257 8.06 -1.44 1.16
CA ILE A 257 8.35 -0.01 1.31
C ILE A 257 8.43 0.28 2.80
N VAL A 258 9.46 1.00 3.23
CA VAL A 258 9.66 1.42 4.63
C VAL A 258 9.57 2.94 4.69
N GLU A 259 8.79 3.45 5.65
CA GLU A 259 8.71 4.88 5.95
C GLU A 259 8.44 5.09 7.44
N GLY A 260 9.28 5.89 8.09
CA GLY A 260 9.23 6.04 9.54
C GLY A 260 9.45 4.72 10.27
N ASP A 261 8.53 4.37 11.15
CA ASP A 261 8.52 3.12 11.91
C ASP A 261 7.60 2.03 11.33
N GLN A 262 7.16 2.20 10.08
CA GLN A 262 6.24 1.27 9.42
C GLN A 262 6.80 0.75 8.10
N ALA A 263 6.31 -0.43 7.71
CA ALA A 263 6.57 -1.02 6.40
C ALA A 263 5.27 -1.52 5.76
N TRP A 264 5.28 -1.59 4.44
CA TRP A 264 4.18 -2.11 3.63
C TRP A 264 4.72 -3.12 2.64
N LEU A 265 4.19 -4.34 2.64
CA LEU A 265 4.53 -5.29 1.59
C LEU A 265 4.00 -4.79 0.26
N GLY A 266 4.87 -4.77 -0.74
CA GLY A 266 4.51 -4.41 -2.10
C GLY A 266 3.95 -5.60 -2.88
N LYS A 267 4.70 -6.10 -3.87
CA LYS A 267 4.31 -7.28 -4.64
C LYS A 267 5.08 -8.50 -4.21
N ILE A 268 4.40 -9.64 -4.28
CA ILE A 268 4.99 -10.96 -4.16
C ILE A 268 4.66 -11.76 -5.43
N ALA A 269 5.65 -12.45 -5.95
CA ALA A 269 5.50 -13.41 -7.04
C ALA A 269 6.32 -14.66 -6.75
N TYR A 270 5.89 -15.81 -7.25
CA TYR A 270 6.64 -17.07 -7.15
C TYR A 270 6.39 -17.94 -8.36
N ASP A 271 7.32 -18.85 -8.64
CA ASP A 271 7.22 -19.86 -9.71
C ASP A 271 6.24 -20.96 -9.28
N GLU A 272 5.11 -21.08 -9.99
CA GLU A 272 4.03 -22.02 -9.67
C GLU A 272 4.47 -23.49 -9.87
N SER A 273 5.55 -23.76 -10.61
CA SER A 273 6.11 -25.12 -10.74
C SER A 273 6.63 -25.67 -9.40
N PHE A 274 6.99 -24.77 -8.47
CA PHE A 274 7.41 -25.07 -7.11
C PHE A 274 6.28 -24.96 -6.07
N ALA A 275 5.02 -24.80 -6.47
CA ALA A 275 3.88 -24.58 -5.56
C ALA A 275 3.78 -25.63 -4.44
N LYS A 276 4.11 -26.90 -4.71
CA LYS A 276 4.12 -28.00 -3.73
C LYS A 276 5.08 -27.77 -2.54
N TYR A 277 6.05 -26.87 -2.67
CA TYR A 277 7.00 -26.47 -1.61
C TYR A 277 6.65 -25.13 -0.97
N SER A 278 5.58 -24.46 -1.43
CA SER A 278 5.11 -23.18 -0.93
C SER A 278 6.17 -22.07 -0.91
N PRO A 279 6.87 -21.74 -2.02
CA PRO A 279 7.95 -20.75 -2.02
C PRO A 279 7.49 -19.36 -1.61
N GLY A 280 6.23 -18.98 -1.89
CA GLY A 280 5.65 -17.74 -1.40
C GLY A 280 5.55 -17.66 0.14
N VAL A 281 5.27 -18.78 0.81
CA VAL A 281 5.28 -18.84 2.29
C VAL A 281 6.72 -18.75 2.81
N GLN A 282 7.67 -19.44 2.15
CA GLN A 282 9.08 -19.42 2.57
C GLN A 282 9.65 -17.99 2.54
N ILE A 283 9.45 -17.26 1.44
CA ILE A 283 9.97 -15.90 1.31
C ILE A 283 9.28 -14.91 2.29
N ILE A 284 8.00 -15.13 2.64
CA ILE A 284 7.32 -14.35 3.69
C ILE A 284 7.95 -14.62 5.06
N LEU A 285 8.33 -15.85 5.36
CA LEU A 285 9.02 -16.17 6.62
C LEU A 285 10.40 -15.52 6.68
N ASP A 286 11.18 -15.57 5.59
CA ASP A 286 12.49 -14.90 5.50
C ASP A 286 12.36 -13.38 5.64
N CYS A 287 11.35 -12.78 5.00
CA CYS A 287 10.99 -11.38 5.17
C CYS A 287 10.58 -11.05 6.62
N THR A 288 9.78 -11.91 7.24
CA THR A 288 9.36 -11.75 8.64
C THR A 288 10.57 -11.75 9.57
N GLU A 289 11.45 -12.73 9.46
CA GLU A 289 12.70 -12.81 10.25
C GLU A 289 13.57 -11.56 10.07
N SER A 290 13.67 -11.05 8.83
CA SER A 290 14.41 -9.81 8.54
C SER A 290 13.84 -8.62 9.31
N PHE A 291 12.50 -8.48 9.41
CA PHE A 291 11.88 -7.40 10.18
C PHE A 291 12.04 -7.52 11.69
N PHE A 292 12.18 -8.73 12.24
CA PHE A 292 12.56 -8.89 13.65
C PHE A 292 13.98 -8.37 13.95
N ASN A 293 14.84 -8.28 12.93
CA ASN A 293 16.18 -7.71 13.02
C ASN A 293 16.22 -6.19 12.71
N GLU A 294 15.07 -5.55 12.45
CA GLU A 294 14.95 -4.10 12.25
C GLU A 294 14.13 -3.46 13.39
N PRO A 295 14.72 -3.20 14.57
CA PRO A 295 14.00 -2.80 15.79
C PRO A 295 13.25 -1.46 15.68
N ASN A 296 13.59 -0.65 14.68
CA ASN A 296 12.90 0.61 14.41
C ASN A 296 11.54 0.41 13.74
N ILE A 297 11.29 -0.74 13.11
CA ILE A 297 10.01 -1.03 12.44
C ILE A 297 9.04 -1.63 13.46
N LYS A 298 7.93 -0.94 13.69
CA LYS A 298 6.91 -1.31 14.69
C LYS A 298 5.70 -2.02 14.10
N LEU A 299 5.42 -1.77 12.82
CA LEU A 299 4.25 -2.29 12.14
C LEU A 299 4.56 -2.58 10.68
N ILE A 300 4.23 -3.78 10.23
CA ILE A 300 4.27 -4.14 8.83
C ILE A 300 2.85 -4.45 8.35
N ASP A 301 2.33 -3.66 7.41
CA ASP A 301 1.07 -3.92 6.71
C ASP A 301 1.31 -4.89 5.56
N SER A 302 0.58 -5.98 5.52
CA SER A 302 0.67 -6.95 4.41
C SER A 302 0.22 -6.38 3.07
N SER A 303 -0.52 -5.28 3.07
CA SER A 303 -1.13 -4.70 1.87
C SER A 303 -2.05 -5.65 1.10
N ALA A 304 -2.42 -6.75 1.72
CA ALA A 304 -3.21 -7.80 1.11
C ALA A 304 -4.71 -7.44 1.09
N ILE A 305 -5.43 -8.09 0.18
CA ILE A 305 -6.89 -8.06 0.19
C ILE A 305 -7.43 -8.79 1.43
N PRO A 306 -8.67 -8.49 1.87
CA PRO A 306 -9.31 -9.22 2.98
C PRO A 306 -9.32 -10.73 2.75
N ASN A 307 -9.07 -11.49 3.81
CA ASN A 307 -9.06 -12.97 3.79
C ASN A 307 -8.08 -13.55 2.76
N HIS A 308 -6.89 -12.98 2.66
CA HIS A 308 -5.88 -13.49 1.74
C HIS A 308 -5.38 -14.88 2.18
N PRO A 309 -5.51 -15.94 1.33
CA PRO A 309 -5.35 -17.34 1.75
C PRO A 309 -3.94 -17.68 2.28
N MET A 310 -2.93 -16.95 1.90
CA MET A 310 -1.55 -17.18 2.32
C MET A 310 -1.19 -16.33 3.53
N ILE A 311 -1.22 -14.99 3.41
CA ILE A 311 -0.64 -14.11 4.42
C ILE A 311 -1.45 -14.09 5.72
N ASP A 312 -2.78 -14.22 5.66
CA ASP A 312 -3.65 -14.24 6.84
C ASP A 312 -3.40 -15.46 7.75
N ARG A 313 -2.81 -16.53 7.18
CA ARG A 313 -2.41 -17.74 7.92
C ARG A 313 -1.02 -17.63 8.53
N ILE A 314 -0.23 -16.63 8.11
CA ILE A 314 1.13 -16.38 8.58
C ILE A 314 1.14 -15.24 9.61
N TRP A 315 0.58 -14.09 9.26
CA TRP A 315 0.49 -12.93 10.14
C TRP A 315 -0.90 -12.85 10.76
N ARG A 316 -0.97 -12.93 12.10
CA ARG A 316 -2.25 -12.98 12.85
C ARG A 316 -2.72 -11.63 13.34
N ASP A 317 -1.81 -10.64 13.45
CA ASP A 317 -2.20 -9.28 13.75
C ASP A 317 -3.10 -8.73 12.64
N ARG A 318 -3.94 -7.76 13.00
CA ARG A 318 -4.86 -7.13 12.05
C ARG A 318 -4.76 -5.61 12.11
N ILE A 319 -4.88 -5.00 10.93
CA ILE A 319 -5.15 -3.58 10.76
C ILE A 319 -6.56 -3.47 10.19
N GLU A 320 -7.41 -2.69 10.84
CA GLU A 320 -8.71 -2.34 10.30
C GLU A 320 -8.57 -1.20 9.31
N MET A 321 -9.14 -1.37 8.13
CA MET A 321 -9.09 -0.44 7.01
C MET A 321 -10.49 0.01 6.65
N VAL A 322 -10.63 1.24 6.19
CA VAL A 322 -11.92 1.82 5.78
C VAL A 322 -11.84 2.56 4.47
N ASN A 323 -12.97 2.61 3.79
CA ASN A 323 -13.29 3.61 2.76
C ASN A 323 -14.24 4.62 3.36
N VAL A 324 -13.89 5.91 3.30
CA VAL A 324 -14.62 6.99 3.99
C VAL A 324 -14.97 8.11 3.03
N PHE A 325 -16.23 8.48 2.98
CA PHE A 325 -16.66 9.74 2.37
C PHE A 325 -16.70 10.87 3.39
N VAL A 326 -16.20 12.02 2.96
CA VAL A 326 -16.30 13.27 3.71
C VAL A 326 -16.78 14.41 2.83
N ALA A 327 -17.44 15.41 3.45
CA ALA A 327 -17.78 16.64 2.76
C ALA A 327 -17.91 17.80 3.73
N ARG A 328 -17.82 19.03 3.17
CA ARG A 328 -18.10 20.28 3.89
C ARG A 328 -19.59 20.47 4.19
N ALA A 329 -19.92 21.33 5.12
CA ALA A 329 -21.29 21.60 5.58
C ALA A 329 -22.23 22.10 4.46
N THR A 330 -21.72 22.83 3.46
CA THR A 330 -22.55 23.38 2.36
C THR A 330 -22.96 22.34 1.31
N VAL A 331 -22.41 21.13 1.35
CA VAL A 331 -22.93 19.99 0.56
C VAL A 331 -24.20 19.51 1.23
N SER A 332 -25.34 19.52 0.50
CA SER A 332 -26.60 19.12 1.14
C SER A 332 -26.55 17.65 1.57
N ARG A 333 -27.14 17.36 2.73
CA ARG A 333 -27.19 16.00 3.31
C ARG A 333 -27.80 14.98 2.35
N LEU A 334 -28.85 15.40 1.63
CA LEU A 334 -29.50 14.54 0.65
C LEU A 334 -28.55 14.14 -0.49
N ARG A 335 -27.84 15.12 -1.06
CA ARG A 335 -26.83 14.88 -2.11
C ARG A 335 -25.71 13.96 -1.61
N PHE A 336 -25.17 14.24 -0.41
CA PHE A 336 -24.13 13.43 0.20
C PHE A 336 -24.59 11.98 0.37
N ASN A 337 -25.74 11.75 1.02
CA ASN A 337 -26.29 10.42 1.25
C ASN A 337 -26.59 9.66 -0.05
N THR A 338 -27.05 10.36 -1.10
CA THR A 338 -27.29 9.74 -2.41
C THR A 338 -25.98 9.23 -3.02
N ILE A 339 -24.92 10.02 -3.00
CA ILE A 339 -23.60 9.62 -3.53
C ILE A 339 -23.04 8.43 -2.75
N VAL A 340 -23.13 8.48 -1.42
CA VAL A 340 -22.70 7.39 -0.52
C VAL A 340 -23.43 6.09 -0.86
N LYS A 341 -24.77 6.12 -0.93
CA LYS A 341 -25.57 4.93 -1.26
C LYS A 341 -25.24 4.35 -2.63
N LEU A 342 -25.05 5.20 -3.63
CA LEU A 342 -24.65 4.74 -4.97
C LEU A 342 -23.30 4.02 -4.95
N GLU A 343 -22.35 4.55 -4.21
CA GLU A 343 -21.02 3.94 -4.17
C GLU A 343 -21.01 2.67 -3.29
N GLN A 344 -21.78 2.61 -2.20
CA GLN A 344 -22.02 1.39 -1.43
C GLN A 344 -22.61 0.27 -2.31
N GLN A 345 -23.63 0.59 -3.11
CA GLN A 345 -24.19 -0.38 -4.05
C GLN A 345 -23.16 -0.87 -5.08
N ARG A 346 -22.35 0.04 -5.64
CA ARG A 346 -21.27 -0.33 -6.56
C ARG A 346 -20.23 -1.23 -5.90
N ALA A 347 -19.86 -0.96 -4.65
CA ALA A 347 -18.94 -1.79 -3.88
C ALA A 347 -19.50 -3.21 -3.68
N LEU A 348 -20.76 -3.33 -3.31
CA LEU A 348 -21.46 -4.61 -3.17
C LEU A 348 -21.49 -5.40 -4.48
N TRP A 349 -21.79 -4.75 -5.62
CA TRP A 349 -21.78 -5.39 -6.92
C TRP A 349 -20.37 -5.89 -7.31
N ARG A 350 -19.33 -5.07 -7.12
CA ARG A 350 -17.93 -5.48 -7.34
C ARG A 350 -17.54 -6.68 -6.49
N GLY A 351 -17.99 -6.72 -5.24
CA GLY A 351 -17.77 -7.86 -4.33
C GLY A 351 -18.44 -9.14 -4.86
N ARG A 352 -19.72 -9.07 -5.22
CA ARG A 352 -20.49 -10.21 -5.74
C ARG A 352 -19.92 -10.76 -7.06
N THR A 353 -19.55 -9.89 -7.99
CA THR A 353 -18.96 -10.31 -9.27
C THR A 353 -17.60 -10.97 -9.07
N ARG A 354 -16.79 -10.45 -8.14
CA ARG A 354 -15.51 -11.06 -7.76
C ARG A 354 -15.72 -12.45 -7.13
N ASP A 355 -16.64 -12.58 -6.20
CA ASP A 355 -16.93 -13.86 -5.52
C ASP A 355 -17.50 -14.90 -6.50
N LEU A 356 -18.39 -14.49 -7.40
CA LEU A 356 -18.90 -15.34 -8.47
C LEU A 356 -17.77 -15.82 -9.40
N PHE A 357 -16.88 -14.92 -9.78
CA PHE A 357 -15.72 -15.25 -10.60
C PHE A 357 -14.80 -16.29 -9.95
N TYR A 358 -14.53 -16.18 -8.64
CA TYR A 358 -13.72 -17.17 -7.91
C TYR A 358 -14.45 -18.51 -7.76
N LYS A 359 -15.77 -18.49 -7.52
CA LYS A 359 -16.58 -19.72 -7.48
C LYS A 359 -16.58 -20.47 -8.82
N LEU A 360 -16.79 -19.76 -9.94
CA LEU A 360 -16.82 -20.36 -11.27
C LEU A 360 -15.46 -20.94 -11.70
N LYS A 361 -14.35 -20.46 -11.15
CA LYS A 361 -13.00 -20.96 -11.44
C LYS A 361 -12.54 -22.11 -10.54
N GLY A 362 -13.42 -22.69 -9.70
CA GLY A 362 -13.07 -23.82 -8.83
C GLY A 362 -12.00 -23.53 -7.78
N GLN A 363 -11.63 -22.28 -7.60
CA GLN A 363 -10.75 -21.84 -6.52
C GLN A 363 -11.61 -21.66 -5.27
N HIS A 364 -11.94 -22.78 -4.60
CA HIS A 364 -12.44 -22.72 -3.26
C HIS A 364 -11.44 -21.95 -2.40
N ARG A 365 -11.93 -20.92 -1.71
CA ARG A 365 -11.24 -20.32 -0.57
C ARG A 365 -11.08 -21.42 0.48
N SER A 366 -10.02 -22.21 0.41
CA SER A 366 -9.60 -23.15 1.45
C SER A 366 -8.58 -22.48 2.36
#